data_617c75becf896e94f7a74574a2dfd630
#
_entry.id   617c75becf896e94f7a74574a2dfd630
#
_cell.length_a   1.000
_cell.length_b   1.000
_cell.length_c   1.000
_cell.angle_alpha   90.00
_cell.angle_beta   90.00
_cell.angle_gamma   90.00
#
_symmetry.space_group_name_H-M   'P 1'
#
loop_
_entity.id
_entity.type
_entity.pdbx_description
1 polymer ?
#
loop_
_entity_poly.entity_id
_entity_poly.type
_entity_poly.pdbx_seq_one_letter_code
_entity_poly.pdbx_strand_id
1 'polypeptide(L)'
;MDFFNDEMHQDMVDMYRDFAKNSCGPIAAEIDEAERFPEENVPIMGEMGLLGIPFPEEYGGAGLDELSYAQCVEEVSKVCASTGVTISAHTSLCCWPIYHFGTEKQKQKYLPDLLSGKKLGAWAMKARWH
;
A
#
# COMPACT_ATOMS: atom_id res chain seq x y z
N MET A 1 28.14 5.65 0.50
CA MET A 1 27.32 5.70 1.72
C MET A 1 26.04 4.96 1.39
N ASP A 2 25.83 3.84 2.03
CA ASP A 2 24.66 3.01 1.79
C ASP A 2 23.58 3.42 2.78
N PHE A 3 22.64 4.27 2.34
CA PHE A 3 21.59 4.81 3.20
C PHE A 3 20.47 3.79 3.51
N PHE A 4 20.55 2.58 2.91
CA PHE A 4 19.44 1.65 2.86
C PHE A 4 19.79 0.27 3.42
N ASN A 5 20.90 0.14 4.10
CA ASN A 5 21.47 -1.15 4.46
C ASN A 5 21.42 -1.43 5.97
N ASP A 6 20.35 -1.06 6.64
CA ASP A 6 20.07 -1.67 7.93
C ASP A 6 19.30 -3.00 7.76
N GLU A 7 19.50 -3.89 8.70
CA GLU A 7 18.97 -5.26 8.69
C GLU A 7 17.42 -5.27 8.58
N MET A 8 16.75 -4.37 9.28
CA MET A 8 15.29 -4.27 9.24
C MET A 8 14.76 -3.93 7.84
N HIS A 9 15.32 -2.90 7.19
CA HIS A 9 14.91 -2.53 5.84
C HIS A 9 15.21 -3.63 4.83
N GLN A 10 16.34 -4.33 5.00
CA GLN A 10 16.68 -5.44 4.11
C GLN A 10 15.68 -6.60 4.24
N ASP A 11 15.32 -6.98 5.45
CA ASP A 11 14.30 -8.02 5.70
C ASP A 11 12.94 -7.62 5.12
N MET A 12 12.55 -6.35 5.24
CA MET A 12 11.32 -5.84 4.65
C MET A 12 11.37 -5.88 3.12
N VAL A 13 12.46 -5.47 2.51
CA VAL A 13 12.64 -5.53 1.04
C VAL A 13 12.54 -6.96 0.54
N ASP A 14 13.13 -7.92 1.23
CA ASP A 14 13.05 -9.33 0.85
C ASP A 14 11.61 -9.86 0.95
N MET A 15 10.86 -9.47 1.99
CA MET A 15 9.44 -9.80 2.11
C MET A 15 8.60 -9.17 0.98
N TYR A 16 8.84 -7.91 0.62
CA TYR A 16 8.13 -7.24 -0.49
C TYR A 16 8.44 -7.89 -1.83
N ARG A 17 9.68 -8.27 -2.04
CA ARG A 17 10.13 -8.97 -3.24
C ARG A 17 9.50 -10.36 -3.37
N ASP A 18 9.41 -11.10 -2.27
CA ASP A 18 8.75 -12.40 -2.24
C ASP A 18 7.25 -12.28 -2.54
N PHE A 19 6.56 -11.30 -1.95
CA PHE A 19 5.18 -11.01 -2.29
C PHE A 19 5.00 -10.67 -3.76
N ALA A 20 5.82 -9.76 -4.30
CA ALA A 20 5.77 -9.38 -5.70
C ALA A 20 5.96 -10.60 -6.63
N LYS A 21 6.96 -11.43 -6.35
CA LYS A 21 7.27 -12.60 -7.15
C LYS A 21 6.20 -13.69 -7.07
N ASN A 22 5.71 -13.99 -5.87
CA ASN A 22 4.86 -15.15 -5.63
C ASN A 22 3.37 -14.86 -5.80
N SER A 23 2.92 -13.63 -5.53
CA SER A 23 1.51 -13.24 -5.61
C SER A 23 1.20 -12.38 -6.83
N CYS A 24 2.04 -11.39 -7.15
CA CYS A 24 1.79 -10.50 -8.28
C CYS A 24 2.27 -11.08 -9.61
N GLY A 25 3.44 -11.73 -9.61
CA GLY A 25 4.06 -12.26 -10.83
C GLY A 25 3.16 -13.19 -11.66
N PRO A 26 2.50 -14.19 -11.04
CA PRO A 26 1.67 -15.14 -11.77
C PRO A 26 0.51 -14.55 -12.56
N ILE A 27 -0.01 -13.38 -12.13
CA ILE A 27 -1.18 -12.74 -12.75
C ILE A 27 -0.86 -11.43 -13.47
N ALA A 28 0.37 -10.90 -13.35
CA ALA A 28 0.73 -9.58 -13.86
C ALA A 28 0.47 -9.41 -15.36
N ALA A 29 0.87 -10.36 -16.19
CA ALA A 29 0.68 -10.31 -17.64
C ALA A 29 -0.80 -10.42 -18.03
N GLU A 30 -1.56 -11.27 -17.37
CA GLU A 30 -3.01 -11.44 -17.62
C GLU A 30 -3.80 -10.19 -17.21
N ILE A 31 -3.48 -9.58 -16.08
CA ILE A 31 -4.09 -8.32 -15.65
C ILE A 31 -3.85 -7.20 -16.67
N ASP A 32 -2.62 -7.10 -17.17
CA ASP A 32 -2.25 -6.07 -18.16
C ASP A 32 -2.99 -6.30 -19.48
N GLU A 33 -3.01 -7.53 -19.99
CA GLU A 33 -3.72 -7.87 -21.23
C GLU A 33 -5.24 -7.67 -21.12
N ALA A 34 -5.84 -8.06 -19.98
CA ALA A 34 -7.27 -7.92 -19.73
C ALA A 34 -7.72 -6.52 -19.32
N GLU A 35 -6.77 -5.59 -19.08
CA GLU A 35 -7.05 -4.23 -18.56
C GLU A 35 -7.90 -4.25 -17.29
N ARG A 36 -7.64 -5.19 -16.38
CA ARG A 36 -8.44 -5.39 -15.16
C ARG A 36 -7.68 -5.05 -13.87
N PHE A 37 -8.44 -4.82 -12.80
CA PHE A 37 -7.90 -4.56 -11.48
C PHE A 37 -7.34 -5.84 -10.83
N PRO A 38 -6.18 -5.77 -10.10
CA PRO A 38 -5.55 -6.91 -9.43
C PRO A 38 -6.23 -7.25 -8.10
N GLU A 39 -7.51 -7.60 -8.13
CA GLU A 39 -8.33 -7.80 -6.93
C GLU A 39 -7.83 -8.94 -6.03
N GLU A 40 -7.18 -9.95 -6.62
CA GLU A 40 -6.64 -11.10 -5.89
C GLU A 40 -5.52 -10.72 -4.93
N ASN A 41 -4.78 -9.66 -5.25
CA ASN A 41 -3.66 -9.19 -4.42
C ASN A 41 -4.12 -8.39 -3.19
N VAL A 42 -5.33 -7.82 -3.21
CA VAL A 42 -5.80 -6.93 -2.14
C VAL A 42 -5.93 -7.62 -0.78
N PRO A 43 -6.57 -8.80 -0.66
CA PRO A 43 -6.61 -9.50 0.63
C PRO A 43 -5.23 -9.88 1.14
N ILE A 44 -4.34 -10.32 0.26
CA ILE A 44 -2.96 -10.72 0.62
C ILE A 44 -2.20 -9.52 1.14
N MET A 45 -2.29 -8.37 0.47
CA MET A 45 -1.69 -7.11 0.93
C MET A 45 -2.21 -6.69 2.31
N GLY A 46 -3.50 -6.85 2.55
CA GLY A 46 -4.12 -6.58 3.85
C GLY A 46 -3.55 -7.46 4.96
N GLU A 47 -3.50 -8.77 4.75
CA GLU A 47 -2.96 -9.76 5.71
C GLU A 47 -1.47 -9.53 6.00
N MET A 48 -0.70 -9.11 4.99
CA MET A 48 0.73 -8.81 5.15
C MET A 48 1.01 -7.40 5.71
N GLY A 49 -0.01 -6.57 5.94
CA GLY A 49 0.15 -5.21 6.44
C GLY A 49 0.69 -4.20 5.41
N LEU A 50 0.71 -4.54 4.12
CA LEU A 50 1.27 -3.69 3.07
C LEU A 50 0.42 -2.43 2.78
N LEU A 51 -0.82 -2.42 3.22
CA LEU A 51 -1.73 -1.28 3.07
C LEU A 51 -1.66 -0.29 4.24
N GLY A 52 -0.84 -0.58 5.25
CA GLY A 52 -0.68 0.26 6.44
C GLY A 52 0.77 0.52 6.84
N ILE A 53 1.74 0.36 5.94
CA ILE A 53 3.18 0.38 6.26
C ILE A 53 3.60 1.60 7.11
N PRO A 54 3.39 2.87 6.69
CA PRO A 54 3.93 4.02 7.42
C PRO A 54 2.98 4.56 8.50
N PHE A 55 1.92 3.84 8.83
CA PHE A 55 0.95 4.32 9.81
C PHE A 55 1.13 3.68 11.18
N PRO A 56 0.78 4.41 12.28
CA PRO A 56 0.91 3.89 13.64
C PRO A 56 0.06 2.64 13.90
N GLU A 57 0.57 1.77 14.76
CA GLU A 57 -0.12 0.55 15.18
C GLU A 57 -1.45 0.84 15.89
N GLU A 58 -1.59 1.98 16.57
CA GLU A 58 -2.84 2.39 17.24
C GLU A 58 -4.04 2.52 16.28
N TYR A 59 -3.80 2.72 14.99
CA TYR A 59 -4.82 2.74 13.94
C TYR A 59 -4.85 1.45 13.10
N GLY A 60 -4.03 0.46 13.44
CA GLY A 60 -3.91 -0.79 12.71
C GLY A 60 -2.83 -0.78 11.62
N GLY A 61 -1.94 0.19 11.62
CA GLY A 61 -0.79 0.27 10.73
C GLY A 61 0.36 -0.65 11.17
N ALA A 62 1.37 -0.77 10.33
CA ALA A 62 2.56 -1.58 10.60
C ALA A 62 3.62 -0.85 11.46
N GLY A 63 3.49 0.45 11.67
CA GLY A 63 4.41 1.24 12.48
C GLY A 63 5.81 1.39 11.89
N LEU A 64 5.96 1.16 10.58
CA LEU A 64 7.22 1.32 9.86
C LEU A 64 7.37 2.76 9.34
N ASP A 65 8.41 3.01 8.57
CA ASP A 65 8.72 4.33 8.05
C ASP A 65 8.39 4.51 6.56
N GLU A 66 8.53 5.76 6.08
CA GLU A 66 8.28 6.12 4.68
C GLU A 66 9.28 5.46 3.72
N LEU A 67 10.48 5.12 4.18
CA LEU A 67 11.46 4.39 3.37
C LEU A 67 10.97 2.97 3.09
N SER A 68 10.51 2.24 4.10
CA SER A 68 9.90 0.92 3.92
C SER A 68 8.72 0.97 2.96
N TYR A 69 7.87 2.00 3.06
CA TYR A 69 6.77 2.19 2.15
C TYR A 69 7.25 2.40 0.70
N ALA A 70 8.22 3.27 0.48
CA ALA A 70 8.80 3.52 -0.85
C ALA A 70 9.42 2.25 -1.44
N GLN A 71 10.16 1.49 -0.64
CA GLN A 71 10.75 0.21 -1.03
C GLN A 71 9.68 -0.83 -1.42
N CYS A 72 8.57 -0.89 -0.67
CA CYS A 72 7.44 -1.75 -1.02
C CYS A 72 6.86 -1.41 -2.39
N VAL A 73 6.57 -0.14 -2.64
CA VAL A 73 6.06 0.31 -3.94
C VAL A 73 7.05 0.01 -5.06
N GLU A 74 8.34 0.21 -4.83
CA GLU A 74 9.40 -0.09 -5.80
C GLU A 74 9.44 -1.58 -6.15
N GLU A 75 9.56 -2.46 -5.16
CA GLU A 75 9.70 -3.90 -5.38
C GLU A 75 8.45 -4.51 -6.03
N VAL A 76 7.27 -4.10 -5.60
CA VAL A 76 6.01 -4.56 -6.19
C VAL A 76 5.83 -4.05 -7.62
N SER A 77 6.17 -2.78 -7.88
CA SER A 77 6.01 -2.17 -9.22
C SER A 77 6.96 -2.77 -10.26
N LYS A 78 8.13 -3.29 -9.87
CA LYS A 78 9.04 -4.02 -10.76
C LYS A 78 8.38 -5.25 -11.39
N VAL A 79 7.42 -5.85 -10.72
CA VAL A 79 6.71 -7.06 -11.15
C VAL A 79 5.32 -6.76 -11.69
N CYS A 80 4.55 -5.92 -11.00
CA CYS A 80 3.18 -5.56 -11.37
C CYS A 80 2.91 -4.10 -11.02
N ALA A 81 2.99 -3.23 -12.02
CA ALA A 81 2.77 -1.80 -11.85
C ALA A 81 1.36 -1.48 -11.34
N SER A 82 0.34 -2.23 -11.76
CA SER A 82 -1.05 -2.05 -11.29
C SER A 82 -1.19 -2.31 -9.80
N THR A 83 -0.51 -3.33 -9.26
CA THR A 83 -0.51 -3.59 -7.82
C THR A 83 0.29 -2.53 -7.07
N GLY A 84 1.45 -2.11 -7.60
CA GLY A 84 2.25 -1.05 -7.00
C GLY A 84 1.51 0.28 -6.92
N VAL A 85 0.82 0.69 -7.98
CA VAL A 85 0.00 1.92 -7.97
C VAL A 85 -1.20 1.80 -7.04
N THR A 86 -1.76 0.61 -6.87
CA THR A 86 -2.84 0.37 -5.90
C THR A 86 -2.37 0.64 -4.47
N ILE A 87 -1.21 0.13 -4.07
CA ILE A 87 -0.60 0.42 -2.77
C ILE A 87 -0.36 1.93 -2.62
N SER A 88 0.22 2.56 -3.65
CA SER A 88 0.55 3.98 -3.63
C SER A 88 -0.70 4.87 -3.52
N ALA A 89 -1.72 4.63 -4.32
CA ALA A 89 -2.96 5.41 -4.31
C ALA A 89 -3.71 5.25 -2.98
N HIS A 90 -3.82 4.03 -2.48
CA HIS A 90 -4.45 3.75 -1.19
C HIS A 90 -3.75 4.48 -0.05
N THR A 91 -2.44 4.33 0.05
CA THR A 91 -1.63 4.88 1.15
C THR A 91 -1.52 6.40 1.07
N SER A 92 -1.06 6.93 -0.06
CA SER A 92 -0.73 8.36 -0.19
C SER A 92 -1.94 9.24 -0.46
N LEU A 93 -2.92 8.76 -1.25
CA LEU A 93 -4.05 9.60 -1.68
C LEU A 93 -5.28 9.44 -0.79
N CYS A 94 -5.45 8.30 -0.13
CA CYS A 94 -6.59 8.07 0.77
C CYS A 94 -6.20 8.10 2.24
N CYS A 95 -5.33 7.18 2.69
CA CYS A 95 -5.04 7.03 4.11
C CYS A 95 -4.25 8.21 4.69
N TRP A 96 -3.27 8.72 3.95
CA TRP A 96 -2.41 9.80 4.40
C TRP A 96 -3.16 11.10 4.69
N PRO A 97 -4.05 11.61 3.82
CA PRO A 97 -4.88 12.78 4.12
C PRO A 97 -5.78 12.59 5.34
N ILE A 98 -6.37 11.41 5.52
CA ILE A 98 -7.19 11.11 6.69
C ILE A 98 -6.34 11.15 7.97
N TYR A 99 -5.18 10.51 7.94
CA TYR A 99 -4.25 10.50 9.06
C TYR A 99 -3.72 11.89 9.40
N HIS A 100 -3.33 12.66 8.40
CA HIS A 100 -2.68 13.96 8.60
C HIS A 100 -3.64 15.10 8.92
N PHE A 101 -4.79 15.14 8.27
CA PHE A 101 -5.77 16.24 8.38
C PHE A 101 -7.06 15.87 9.10
N GLY A 102 -7.32 14.60 9.32
CA GLY A 102 -8.52 14.13 10.00
C GLY A 102 -8.52 14.46 11.50
N THR A 103 -9.72 14.61 12.06
CA THR A 103 -9.90 14.61 13.51
C THR A 103 -9.64 13.22 14.09
N GLU A 104 -9.37 13.13 15.40
CA GLU A 104 -9.17 11.82 16.05
C GLU A 104 -10.37 10.89 15.84
N LYS A 105 -11.58 11.41 15.91
CA LYS A 105 -12.81 10.65 15.62
C LYS A 105 -12.84 10.08 14.19
N GLN A 106 -12.39 10.87 13.21
CA GLN A 106 -12.30 10.43 11.80
C GLN A 106 -11.23 9.37 11.62
N LYS A 107 -10.06 9.56 12.22
CA LYS A 107 -8.97 8.56 12.16
C LYS A 107 -9.42 7.22 12.73
N GLN A 108 -9.99 7.21 13.95
CA GLN A 108 -10.50 6.01 14.59
C GLN A 108 -11.64 5.32 13.81
N LYS A 109 -12.43 6.10 13.09
CA LYS A 109 -13.55 5.57 12.29
C LYS A 109 -13.10 4.93 10.99
N TYR A 110 -12.13 5.53 10.29
CA TYR A 110 -11.81 5.14 8.91
C TYR A 110 -10.51 4.35 8.76
N LEU A 111 -9.46 4.71 9.49
CA LEU A 111 -8.14 4.10 9.30
C LEU A 111 -8.09 2.61 9.60
N PRO A 112 -8.69 2.06 10.67
CA PRO A 112 -8.55 0.64 10.96
C PRO A 112 -9.02 -0.28 9.82
N ASP A 113 -10.13 0.01 9.20
CA ASP A 113 -10.64 -0.77 8.06
C ASP A 113 -9.78 -0.59 6.80
N LEU A 114 -9.21 0.59 6.59
CA LEU A 114 -8.34 0.87 5.45
C LEU A 114 -6.97 0.21 5.64
N LEU A 115 -6.33 0.40 6.79
CA LEU A 115 -4.96 -0.08 7.02
C LEU A 115 -4.88 -1.61 7.12
N SER A 116 -5.96 -2.26 7.54
CA SER A 116 -6.07 -3.73 7.54
C SER A 116 -6.42 -4.33 6.19
N GLY A 117 -6.72 -3.51 5.18
CA GLY A 117 -7.14 -3.99 3.86
C GLY A 117 -8.58 -4.49 3.79
N LYS A 118 -9.36 -4.35 4.86
CA LYS A 118 -10.79 -4.67 4.87
C LYS A 118 -11.58 -3.76 3.92
N LYS A 119 -11.10 -2.54 3.73
CA LYS A 119 -11.56 -1.59 2.72
C LYS A 119 -10.38 -1.04 1.94
N LEU A 120 -10.54 -0.87 0.65
CA LEU A 120 -9.56 -0.21 -0.19
C LEU A 120 -9.96 1.24 -0.42
N GLY A 121 -9.01 2.15 -0.22
CA GLY A 121 -9.23 3.58 -0.39
C GLY A 121 -8.77 4.10 -1.74
N ALA A 122 -9.42 5.16 -2.20
CA ALA A 122 -9.04 5.89 -3.39
C ALA A 122 -9.37 7.38 -3.23
N TRP A 123 -8.77 8.21 -4.08
CA TRP A 123 -9.08 9.63 -4.16
C TRP A 123 -9.95 9.92 -5.37
N ALA A 124 -11.10 10.58 -5.15
CA ALA A 124 -11.93 11.10 -6.22
C ALA A 124 -11.98 12.63 -6.16
N MET A 125 -11.56 13.29 -7.22
CA MET A 125 -11.57 14.74 -7.31
C MET A 125 -12.68 15.20 -8.26
N LYS A 126 -13.60 16.06 -7.77
CA LYS A 126 -14.64 16.68 -8.57
C LYS A 126 -14.30 18.14 -8.83
N ALA A 127 -13.97 18.48 -10.07
CA ALA A 127 -13.91 19.87 -10.50
C ALA A 127 -15.33 20.43 -10.67
N ARG A 128 -15.61 21.58 -10.03
CA ARG A 128 -16.80 22.38 -10.36
C ARG A 128 -16.42 23.32 -11.50
N TRP A 129 -17.00 23.12 -12.66
CA TRP A 129 -16.99 24.11 -13.74
C TRP A 129 -18.08 25.14 -13.40
N HIS A 130 -17.70 26.38 -13.26
CA HIS A 130 -18.61 27.54 -13.15
C HIS A 130 -18.77 28.19 -14.51
#